data_026f222e62af2d903d24c329fb7f9f1a
#
_entry.id   026f222e62af2d903d24c329fb7f9f1a
#
_cell.length_a   1.000
_cell.length_b   1.000
_cell.length_c   1.000
_cell.angle_alpha   90.00
_cell.angle_beta   90.00
_cell.angle_gamma   90.00
#
_symmetry.space_group_name_H-M   'P 1'
#
loop_
_entity.id
_entity.type
_entity.pdbx_description
1 polymer ?
#
loop_
_entity_poly.entity_id
_entity_poly.type
_entity_poly.pdbx_seq_one_letter_code
_entity_poly.pdbx_strand_id
1 'polypeptide(L)'
;MSECIQFKPANCKDCHKCIRHCPVKSIRFSGHQANIVGDECILCGHCFVVCPQNAKQIRNDVPSAKALLAGGAPVYVSLAPSFVANYEGATLASMDAALRQLGFAGAEETALGATVVKREYDRMTYDGAHSVILSSCCHTVNLLIQKYYPQALPYLAHVLSPMQAHCTDLKRRHPDAKTVFIGPCISKKDEAERYPGIVDCALTFEELTEWLHEANVSIPQMEDTGAAGKARLFPTTGGILRSMAADNPAYTYLAIDGVENCMQVLEDVIGGKLDHCFIEMSACVGSCIGGPAMDRNRRAPVSEFVAVNRYAGREDFPVEQPAAEALQKHMGELDTHRVMPGTAAIEAVLREMGKFTPEQELNCGSCGYNTCREKAAAVLQGKAELSMCLPYLAERAQSFSENIIRSTPNAILVLNDALEIQQLNNAACRLMHIEDPRSLVGEQVLRLLDPTPFLELQRTGRGQSHQRVYLEEYQKHVDETLVIDRSHHLIICILRDVTEEETARAARVALSRTTIEVTDRVIEKQMRAVQEIASLLGETTAETKVALTKLKESLRYE
;
A
#
# COMPACT_ATOMS: atom_id res chain seq x y z
N MET A 1 10.73 -15.33 14.43
CA MET A 1 9.96 -14.25 15.07
C MET A 1 8.49 -14.45 14.81
N SER A 2 7.66 -14.21 15.80
CA SER A 2 6.23 -14.44 15.69
C SER A 2 5.59 -13.48 14.67
N GLU A 3 4.86 -14.02 13.70
CA GLU A 3 4.08 -13.21 12.76
C GLU A 3 2.76 -12.79 13.39
N CYS A 4 2.81 -11.86 14.37
CA CYS A 4 1.60 -11.36 15.02
C CYS A 4 0.65 -10.62 14.06
N ILE A 5 1.19 -10.10 12.96
CA ILE A 5 0.40 -9.48 11.88
C ILE A 5 0.66 -10.25 10.59
N GLN A 6 -0.40 -10.85 10.06
CA GLN A 6 -0.38 -11.63 8.82
C GLN A 6 -0.84 -10.80 7.63
N PHE A 7 -0.43 -11.22 6.44
CA PHE A 7 -0.77 -10.57 5.18
C PHE A 7 -1.72 -11.45 4.34
N LYS A 8 -2.80 -10.84 3.82
CA LYS A 8 -3.74 -11.46 2.86
C LYS A 8 -3.45 -10.93 1.45
N PRO A 9 -2.66 -11.63 0.62
CA PRO A 9 -2.24 -11.13 -0.70
C PRO A 9 -3.40 -10.75 -1.62
N ALA A 10 -4.44 -11.59 -1.68
CA ALA A 10 -5.61 -11.37 -2.55
C ALA A 10 -6.34 -10.05 -2.31
N ASN A 11 -6.22 -9.48 -1.11
CA ASN A 11 -6.90 -8.24 -0.73
C ASN A 11 -6.05 -6.98 -1.03
N CYS A 12 -4.75 -7.11 -1.25
CA CYS A 12 -3.90 -5.95 -1.50
C CYS A 12 -4.21 -5.31 -2.87
N LYS A 13 -4.38 -3.98 -2.89
CA LYS A 13 -4.67 -3.18 -4.10
C LYS A 13 -3.59 -2.11 -4.34
N ASP A 14 -2.39 -2.33 -3.88
CA ASP A 14 -1.22 -1.52 -4.24
C ASP A 14 -1.35 0.00 -3.94
N CYS A 15 -2.08 0.34 -2.88
CA CYS A 15 -2.38 1.74 -2.56
C CYS A 15 -1.33 2.44 -1.69
N HIS A 16 -0.28 1.76 -1.25
CA HIS A 16 0.83 2.23 -0.40
C HIS A 16 0.41 2.89 0.94
N LYS A 17 -0.88 2.87 1.32
CA LYS A 17 -1.36 3.54 2.52
C LYS A 17 -0.70 3.00 3.79
N CYS A 18 -0.48 1.69 3.89
CA CYS A 18 0.21 1.07 5.03
C CYS A 18 1.68 1.52 5.15
N ILE A 19 2.39 1.71 4.02
CA ILE A 19 3.78 2.20 4.00
C ILE A 19 3.84 3.64 4.50
N ARG A 20 2.89 4.48 4.03
CA ARG A 20 2.80 5.89 4.44
C ARG A 20 2.63 6.04 5.94
N HIS A 21 1.78 5.21 6.56
CA HIS A 21 1.47 5.27 8.00
C HIS A 21 2.38 4.36 8.84
N CYS A 22 3.39 3.72 8.27
CA CYS A 22 4.36 2.96 9.04
C CYS A 22 5.45 3.92 9.57
N PRO A 23 5.53 4.20 10.89
CA PRO A 23 6.46 5.17 11.42
C PRO A 23 7.92 4.74 11.22
N VAL A 24 8.20 3.45 11.30
CA VAL A 24 9.55 2.88 11.13
C VAL A 24 9.84 2.34 9.72
N LYS A 25 8.89 2.51 8.76
CA LYS A 25 9.04 2.05 7.37
C LYS A 25 9.47 0.58 7.25
N SER A 26 8.88 -0.29 8.05
CA SER A 26 9.14 -1.75 8.10
C SER A 26 8.25 -2.56 7.13
N ILE A 27 7.83 -1.95 6.03
CA ILE A 27 6.99 -2.62 5.01
C ILE A 27 7.75 -2.64 3.70
N ARG A 28 7.95 -3.85 3.18
CA ARG A 28 8.54 -4.09 1.85
C ARG A 28 7.42 -4.15 0.82
N PHE A 29 7.60 -3.42 -0.26
CA PHE A 29 6.76 -3.49 -1.45
C PHE A 29 7.52 -4.22 -2.57
N SER A 30 6.97 -5.33 -3.02
CA SER A 30 7.48 -6.08 -4.17
C SER A 30 6.36 -6.91 -4.80
N GLY A 31 6.38 -7.04 -6.13
CA GLY A 31 5.38 -7.81 -6.86
C GLY A 31 3.95 -7.35 -6.59
N HIS A 32 3.71 -6.05 -6.54
CA HIS A 32 2.41 -5.42 -6.25
C HIS A 32 1.82 -5.77 -4.87
N GLN A 33 2.67 -6.11 -3.91
CA GLN A 33 2.25 -6.48 -2.56
C GLN A 33 3.09 -5.80 -1.47
N ALA A 34 2.42 -5.40 -0.40
CA ALA A 34 3.04 -4.74 0.75
C ALA A 34 3.20 -5.72 1.92
N ASN A 35 4.37 -6.32 2.07
CA ASN A 35 4.71 -7.30 3.11
C ASN A 35 5.40 -6.65 4.31
N ILE A 36 5.14 -7.14 5.53
CA ILE A 36 5.77 -6.65 6.75
C ILE A 36 7.15 -7.30 6.90
N VAL A 37 8.17 -6.48 7.19
CA VAL A 37 9.50 -6.96 7.56
C VAL A 37 9.52 -7.16 9.08
N GLY A 38 9.44 -8.41 9.52
CA GLY A 38 9.24 -8.78 10.95
C GLY A 38 10.33 -8.23 11.87
N ASP A 39 11.61 -8.34 11.46
CA ASP A 39 12.74 -7.88 12.26
C ASP A 39 12.74 -6.37 12.48
N GLU A 40 12.17 -5.61 11.57
CA GLU A 40 12.04 -4.17 11.66
C GLU A 40 10.71 -3.70 12.29
N CYS A 41 9.69 -4.56 12.32
CA CYS A 41 8.36 -4.19 12.80
C CYS A 41 8.34 -3.99 14.33
N ILE A 42 7.70 -2.91 14.78
CA ILE A 42 7.46 -2.61 16.21
C ILE A 42 6.06 -3.02 16.69
N LEU A 43 5.27 -3.66 15.87
CA LEU A 43 3.93 -4.18 16.17
C LEU A 43 2.91 -3.11 16.62
N CYS A 44 3.05 -1.86 16.15
CA CYS A 44 2.12 -0.77 16.50
C CYS A 44 0.70 -0.94 15.89
N GLY A 45 0.53 -1.79 14.89
CA GLY A 45 -0.76 -2.07 14.27
C GLY A 45 -1.31 -0.99 13.32
N HIS A 46 -0.60 0.14 13.09
CA HIS A 46 -1.08 1.20 12.17
C HIS A 46 -1.42 0.67 10.79
N CYS A 47 -0.57 -0.20 10.20
CA CYS A 47 -0.81 -0.80 8.89
C CYS A 47 -2.07 -1.64 8.82
N PHE A 48 -2.48 -2.26 9.94
CA PHE A 48 -3.72 -3.02 10.08
C PHE A 48 -4.93 -2.07 10.13
N VAL A 49 -4.86 -1.02 10.96
CA VAL A 49 -5.96 -0.06 11.15
C VAL A 49 -6.25 0.75 9.89
N VAL A 50 -5.21 1.22 9.18
CA VAL A 50 -5.38 2.12 8.02
C VAL A 50 -5.68 1.40 6.71
N CYS A 51 -5.62 0.08 6.65
CA CYS A 51 -5.80 -0.67 5.42
C CYS A 51 -7.27 -0.71 4.99
N PRO A 52 -7.68 0.00 3.91
CA PRO A 52 -9.08 0.04 3.49
C PRO A 52 -9.52 -1.28 2.84
N GLN A 53 -8.56 -2.14 2.49
CA GLN A 53 -8.79 -3.42 1.83
C GLN A 53 -8.74 -4.61 2.79
N ASN A 54 -8.53 -4.38 4.09
CA ASN A 54 -8.36 -5.44 5.10
C ASN A 54 -7.31 -6.49 4.68
N ALA A 55 -6.24 -6.05 4.02
CA ALA A 55 -5.14 -6.91 3.57
C ALA A 55 -4.17 -7.30 4.69
N LYS A 56 -4.33 -6.75 5.89
CA LYS A 56 -3.58 -7.11 7.10
C LYS A 56 -4.55 -7.74 8.09
N GLN A 57 -4.09 -8.79 8.78
CA GLN A 57 -4.86 -9.51 9.77
C GLN A 57 -4.01 -9.74 11.00
N ILE A 58 -4.62 -9.68 12.19
CA ILE A 58 -3.98 -10.13 13.43
C ILE A 58 -3.98 -11.65 13.44
N ARG A 59 -2.90 -12.28 13.89
CA ARG A 59 -2.85 -13.74 14.08
C ARG A 59 -3.92 -14.14 15.09
N ASN A 60 -4.69 -15.16 14.75
CA ASN A 60 -5.70 -15.70 15.66
C ASN A 60 -5.08 -16.74 16.61
N ASP A 61 -5.02 -16.41 17.89
CA ASP A 61 -4.48 -17.29 18.95
C ASP A 61 -5.58 -17.98 19.80
N VAL A 62 -6.87 -17.87 19.42
CA VAL A 62 -7.98 -18.59 20.05
C VAL A 62 -7.74 -20.11 20.06
N PRO A 63 -7.22 -20.75 18.98
CA PRO A 63 -6.89 -22.16 19.01
C PRO A 63 -5.88 -22.52 20.11
N SER A 64 -4.88 -21.66 20.36
CA SER A 64 -3.91 -21.85 21.44
C SER A 64 -4.54 -21.75 22.81
N ALA A 65 -5.43 -20.77 23.02
CA ALA A 65 -6.19 -20.64 24.26
C ALA A 65 -7.11 -21.85 24.50
N LYS A 66 -7.80 -22.34 23.46
CA LYS A 66 -8.62 -23.56 23.52
C LYS A 66 -7.78 -24.79 23.89
N ALA A 67 -6.56 -24.90 23.36
CA ALA A 67 -5.63 -25.99 23.70
C ALA A 67 -5.20 -25.93 25.17
N LEU A 68 -4.94 -24.74 25.73
CA LEU A 68 -4.66 -24.57 27.16
C LEU A 68 -5.83 -25.02 28.03
N LEU A 69 -7.06 -24.67 27.67
CA LEU A 69 -8.27 -25.10 28.39
C LEU A 69 -8.46 -26.63 28.35
N ALA A 70 -8.14 -27.26 27.22
CA ALA A 70 -8.21 -28.71 27.07
C ALA A 70 -7.11 -29.45 27.84
N GLY A 71 -6.03 -28.77 28.26
CA GLY A 71 -4.88 -29.34 28.94
C GLY A 71 -5.11 -29.76 30.40
N GLY A 72 -6.28 -29.50 30.98
CA GLY A 72 -6.67 -29.94 32.32
C GLY A 72 -6.14 -29.08 33.47
N ALA A 73 -5.18 -28.18 33.26
CA ALA A 73 -4.75 -27.20 34.23
C ALA A 73 -5.76 -26.01 34.30
N PRO A 74 -5.99 -25.40 35.47
CA PRO A 74 -6.84 -24.22 35.56
C PRO A 74 -6.24 -23.05 34.74
N VAL A 75 -7.05 -22.41 33.91
CA VAL A 75 -6.62 -21.27 33.09
C VAL A 75 -7.27 -19.99 33.61
N TYR A 76 -6.45 -19.05 34.06
CA TYR A 76 -6.89 -17.74 34.53
C TYR A 76 -6.67 -16.65 33.49
N VAL A 77 -7.59 -15.69 33.45
CA VAL A 77 -7.51 -14.55 32.54
C VAL A 77 -7.00 -13.31 33.27
N SER A 78 -5.97 -12.66 32.70
CA SER A 78 -5.58 -11.29 33.01
C SER A 78 -6.28 -10.37 32.01
N LEU A 79 -7.34 -9.67 32.44
CA LEU A 79 -8.17 -8.83 31.58
C LEU A 79 -7.70 -7.37 31.64
N ALA A 80 -7.35 -6.79 30.48
CA ALA A 80 -6.94 -5.39 30.40
C ALA A 80 -8.08 -4.44 30.80
N PRO A 81 -7.86 -3.41 31.64
CA PRO A 81 -8.92 -2.53 32.15
C PRO A 81 -9.60 -1.69 31.07
N SER A 82 -9.04 -1.62 29.86
CA SER A 82 -9.68 -1.04 28.68
C SER A 82 -10.92 -1.82 28.19
N PHE A 83 -11.22 -2.98 28.76
CA PHE A 83 -12.40 -3.77 28.38
C PHE A 83 -13.71 -2.99 28.57
N VAL A 84 -13.79 -2.10 29.56
CA VAL A 84 -14.99 -1.26 29.80
C VAL A 84 -15.25 -0.25 28.68
N ALA A 85 -14.21 0.11 27.93
CA ALA A 85 -14.32 0.95 26.75
C ALA A 85 -14.69 0.15 25.48
N ASN A 86 -14.42 -1.17 25.48
CA ASN A 86 -14.73 -2.06 24.35
C ASN A 86 -16.11 -2.72 24.46
N TYR A 87 -16.52 -3.06 25.69
CA TYR A 87 -17.79 -3.73 26.01
C TYR A 87 -18.64 -2.82 26.88
N GLU A 88 -19.55 -2.08 26.26
CA GLU A 88 -20.37 -1.07 26.93
C GLU A 88 -21.21 -1.68 28.07
N GLY A 89 -21.10 -1.10 29.27
CA GLY A 89 -21.80 -1.55 30.46
C GLY A 89 -21.26 -2.85 31.10
N ALA A 90 -20.19 -3.44 30.55
CA ALA A 90 -19.60 -4.61 31.16
C ALA A 90 -18.79 -4.25 32.42
N THR A 91 -18.89 -5.10 33.42
CA THR A 91 -18.08 -5.07 34.64
C THR A 91 -17.11 -6.25 34.66
N LEU A 92 -16.16 -6.29 35.61
CA LEU A 92 -15.29 -7.47 35.77
C LEU A 92 -16.14 -8.72 36.08
N ALA A 93 -17.18 -8.61 36.92
CA ALA A 93 -18.09 -9.71 37.22
C ALA A 93 -18.82 -10.22 35.98
N SER A 94 -19.27 -9.32 35.09
CA SER A 94 -19.86 -9.67 33.79
C SER A 94 -18.90 -10.45 32.90
N MET A 95 -17.67 -9.98 32.80
CA MET A 95 -16.66 -10.61 31.99
C MET A 95 -16.20 -11.97 32.56
N ASP A 96 -15.99 -12.07 33.87
CA ASP A 96 -15.66 -13.33 34.53
C ASP A 96 -16.74 -14.39 34.30
N ALA A 97 -18.02 -14.02 34.43
CA ALA A 97 -19.14 -14.93 34.19
C ALA A 97 -19.17 -15.42 32.72
N ALA A 98 -18.91 -14.56 31.74
CA ALA A 98 -18.85 -14.95 30.33
C ALA A 98 -17.63 -15.83 30.05
N LEU A 99 -16.46 -15.48 30.60
CA LEU A 99 -15.21 -16.24 30.41
C LEU A 99 -15.29 -17.63 31.06
N ARG A 100 -15.94 -17.77 32.21
CA ARG A 100 -16.22 -19.09 32.82
C ARG A 100 -17.07 -19.98 31.92
N GLN A 101 -18.04 -19.43 31.18
CA GLN A 101 -18.80 -20.20 30.19
C GLN A 101 -17.93 -20.69 29.02
N LEU A 102 -16.83 -20.00 28.70
CA LEU A 102 -15.85 -20.48 27.72
C LEU A 102 -14.89 -21.54 28.29
N GLY A 103 -14.93 -21.81 29.61
CA GLY A 103 -14.12 -22.82 30.28
C GLY A 103 -12.95 -22.26 31.11
N PHE A 104 -12.79 -20.96 31.24
CA PHE A 104 -11.77 -20.36 32.10
C PHE A 104 -12.09 -20.59 33.58
N ALA A 105 -11.03 -20.74 34.40
CA ALA A 105 -11.18 -20.88 35.85
C ALA A 105 -11.62 -19.59 36.56
N GLY A 106 -11.26 -18.45 35.98
CA GLY A 106 -11.63 -17.12 36.45
C GLY A 106 -10.90 -16.01 35.70
N ALA A 107 -11.39 -14.77 35.88
CA ALA A 107 -10.78 -13.59 35.32
C ALA A 107 -10.51 -12.55 36.42
N GLU A 108 -9.31 -11.94 36.35
CA GLU A 108 -8.90 -10.83 37.19
C GLU A 108 -8.40 -9.67 36.35
N GLU A 109 -8.37 -8.47 36.90
CA GLU A 109 -7.93 -7.30 36.15
C GLU A 109 -6.38 -7.19 36.09
N THR A 110 -5.85 -6.92 34.90
CA THR A 110 -4.45 -6.54 34.73
C THR A 110 -4.07 -5.29 35.57
N ALA A 111 -5.08 -4.49 36.00
CA ALA A 111 -4.89 -3.34 36.88
C ALA A 111 -4.27 -3.69 38.25
N LEU A 112 -4.38 -4.94 38.69
CA LEU A 112 -3.69 -5.44 39.88
C LEU A 112 -2.16 -5.39 39.66
N GLY A 113 -1.67 -5.92 38.55
CA GLY A 113 -0.27 -5.83 38.15
C GLY A 113 0.17 -4.39 37.87
N ALA A 114 -0.73 -3.55 37.32
CA ALA A 114 -0.46 -2.14 37.10
C ALA A 114 -0.21 -1.39 38.43
N THR A 115 -0.92 -1.76 39.50
CA THR A 115 -0.69 -1.21 40.86
C THR A 115 0.73 -1.53 41.35
N VAL A 116 1.19 -2.74 41.12
CA VAL A 116 2.55 -3.16 41.50
C VAL A 116 3.61 -2.39 40.68
N VAL A 117 3.40 -2.27 39.37
CA VAL A 117 4.34 -1.60 38.45
C VAL A 117 4.45 -0.09 38.76
N LYS A 118 3.34 0.61 39.01
CA LYS A 118 3.38 2.04 39.32
C LYS A 118 4.11 2.34 40.64
N ARG A 119 3.96 1.46 41.63
CA ARG A 119 4.70 1.61 42.91
C ARG A 119 6.21 1.46 42.71
N GLU A 120 6.61 0.60 41.75
CA GLU A 120 8.03 0.50 41.39
C GLU A 120 8.52 1.77 40.65
N TYR A 121 7.70 2.38 39.80
CA TYR A 121 8.01 3.67 39.18
C TYR A 121 8.10 4.80 40.23
N ASP A 122 7.18 4.85 41.20
CA ASP A 122 7.27 5.78 42.30
C ASP A 122 8.60 5.58 43.07
N ARG A 123 8.96 4.32 43.40
CA ARG A 123 10.24 4.01 44.04
C ARG A 123 11.45 4.52 43.24
N MET A 124 11.47 4.30 41.91
CA MET A 124 12.56 4.74 41.03
C MET A 124 12.71 6.29 41.04
N THR A 125 11.61 7.05 41.10
CA THR A 125 11.67 8.51 41.19
C THR A 125 12.18 8.99 42.52
N TYR A 126 11.91 8.27 43.64
CA TYR A 126 12.41 8.60 44.96
C TYR A 126 13.89 8.23 45.17
N ASP A 127 14.33 7.11 44.58
CA ASP A 127 15.75 6.70 44.68
C ASP A 127 16.70 7.70 44.01
N GLY A 128 16.23 8.51 43.06
CA GLY A 128 17.00 9.55 42.40
C GLY A 128 18.21 9.04 41.57
N ALA A 129 18.29 7.73 41.37
CA ALA A 129 19.40 7.11 40.63
C ALA A 129 19.39 7.41 39.12
N HIS A 130 18.26 7.86 38.60
CA HIS A 130 18.06 8.08 37.18
C HIS A 130 17.65 9.53 36.89
N SER A 131 18.36 10.21 36.01
CA SER A 131 17.98 11.57 35.60
C SER A 131 16.72 11.60 34.71
N VAL A 132 16.53 10.59 33.89
CA VAL A 132 15.32 10.39 33.06
C VAL A 132 14.84 8.97 33.23
N ILE A 133 13.52 8.79 33.36
CA ILE A 133 12.86 7.47 33.46
C ILE A 133 11.80 7.40 32.39
N LEU A 134 11.95 6.45 31.46
CA LEU A 134 10.95 6.12 30.44
C LEU A 134 10.14 4.91 30.91
N SER A 135 8.81 5.01 30.92
CA SER A 135 7.94 3.90 31.31
C SER A 135 8.02 2.73 30.34
N SER A 136 8.02 1.48 30.81
CA SER A 136 8.18 0.25 30.03
C SER A 136 6.88 -0.56 29.85
N CYS A 137 5.74 0.00 30.19
CA CYS A 137 4.44 -0.71 30.10
C CYS A 137 4.03 -1.03 28.66
N CYS A 138 4.38 -0.17 27.70
CA CYS A 138 4.06 -0.32 26.29
C CYS A 138 5.12 -1.13 25.55
N HIS A 139 4.84 -2.39 25.22
CA HIS A 139 5.80 -3.25 24.51
C HIS A 139 6.20 -2.71 23.13
N THR A 140 5.30 -2.02 22.43
CA THR A 140 5.62 -1.37 21.14
C THR A 140 6.67 -0.27 21.32
N VAL A 141 6.60 0.54 22.39
CA VAL A 141 7.62 1.55 22.70
C VAL A 141 8.93 0.87 23.08
N ASN A 142 8.88 -0.22 23.86
CA ASN A 142 10.08 -0.99 24.18
C ASN A 142 10.76 -1.52 22.91
N LEU A 143 10.00 -2.07 21.96
CA LEU A 143 10.52 -2.50 20.66
C LEU A 143 11.08 -1.33 19.83
N LEU A 144 10.45 -0.16 19.89
CA LEU A 144 10.95 1.05 19.22
C LEU A 144 12.32 1.44 19.77
N ILE A 145 12.47 1.46 21.10
CA ILE A 145 13.73 1.78 21.76
C ILE A 145 14.79 0.73 21.42
N GLN A 146 14.49 -0.55 21.64
CA GLN A 146 15.43 -1.64 21.43
C GLN A 146 15.94 -1.73 19.97
N LYS A 147 15.09 -1.41 18.99
CA LYS A 147 15.40 -1.56 17.56
C LYS A 147 15.95 -0.30 16.89
N TYR A 148 15.50 0.87 17.31
CA TYR A 148 15.77 2.12 16.59
C TYR A 148 16.46 3.19 17.44
N TYR A 149 16.36 3.10 18.77
CA TYR A 149 16.91 4.07 19.70
C TYR A 149 17.67 3.38 20.84
N PRO A 150 18.63 2.45 20.56
CA PRO A 150 19.32 1.69 21.62
C PRO A 150 20.07 2.59 22.61
N GLN A 151 20.43 3.81 22.21
CA GLN A 151 21.05 4.80 23.10
C GLN A 151 20.11 5.26 24.23
N ALA A 152 18.80 5.08 24.07
CA ALA A 152 17.81 5.39 25.10
C ALA A 152 17.56 4.24 26.09
N LEU A 153 18.13 3.03 25.88
CA LEU A 153 17.97 1.88 26.77
C LEU A 153 18.35 2.17 28.24
N PRO A 154 19.41 2.96 28.54
CA PRO A 154 19.75 3.29 29.94
C PRO A 154 18.66 4.09 30.69
N TYR A 155 17.77 4.75 29.96
CA TYR A 155 16.67 5.53 30.52
C TYR A 155 15.37 4.73 30.64
N LEU A 156 15.27 3.56 29.98
CA LEU A 156 14.09 2.72 30.01
C LEU A 156 13.98 2.02 31.38
N ALA A 157 12.83 2.13 32.02
CA ALA A 157 12.56 1.39 33.24
C ALA A 157 12.56 -0.11 32.96
N HIS A 158 13.52 -0.83 33.52
CA HIS A 158 13.66 -2.28 33.37
C HIS A 158 12.68 -3.04 34.28
N VAL A 159 11.38 -2.75 34.15
CA VAL A 159 10.31 -3.28 34.99
C VAL A 159 9.37 -4.13 34.12
N LEU A 160 8.82 -5.21 34.72
CA LEU A 160 7.77 -6.02 34.10
C LEU A 160 6.59 -5.13 33.67
N SER A 161 5.96 -5.47 32.56
CA SER A 161 4.71 -4.80 32.20
C SER A 161 3.56 -5.22 33.15
N PRO A 162 2.49 -4.43 33.27
CA PRO A 162 1.30 -4.81 34.06
C PRO A 162 0.79 -6.21 33.76
N MET A 163 0.78 -6.61 32.48
CA MET A 163 0.41 -7.95 32.07
C MET A 163 1.32 -9.02 32.69
N GLN A 164 2.63 -8.82 32.61
CA GLN A 164 3.60 -9.76 33.13
C GLN A 164 3.55 -9.81 34.66
N ALA A 165 3.50 -8.66 35.33
CA ALA A 165 3.43 -8.58 36.80
C ALA A 165 2.18 -9.29 37.33
N HIS A 166 1.01 -9.09 36.71
CA HIS A 166 -0.22 -9.75 37.11
C HIS A 166 -0.20 -11.26 36.85
N CYS A 167 0.27 -11.70 35.66
CA CYS A 167 0.35 -13.14 35.36
C CYS A 167 1.38 -13.85 36.25
N THR A 168 2.46 -13.18 36.65
CA THR A 168 3.41 -13.71 37.65
C THR A 168 2.75 -13.91 39.00
N ASP A 169 1.94 -12.93 39.44
CA ASP A 169 1.18 -13.05 40.70
C ASP A 169 0.12 -14.15 40.64
N LEU A 170 -0.61 -14.27 39.52
CA LEU A 170 -1.55 -15.38 39.29
C LEU A 170 -0.88 -16.74 39.43
N LYS A 171 0.29 -16.95 38.81
CA LYS A 171 1.05 -18.19 38.89
C LYS A 171 1.65 -18.42 40.29
N ARG A 172 2.01 -17.36 41.01
CA ARG A 172 2.43 -17.45 42.41
C ARG A 172 1.32 -17.95 43.33
N ARG A 173 0.10 -17.43 43.12
CA ARG A 173 -1.12 -17.82 43.91
C ARG A 173 -1.67 -19.19 43.47
N HIS A 174 -1.47 -19.55 42.22
CA HIS A 174 -1.94 -20.79 41.61
C HIS A 174 -0.80 -21.45 40.79
N PRO A 175 0.08 -22.22 41.43
CA PRO A 175 1.33 -22.71 40.80
C PRO A 175 1.12 -23.56 39.54
N ASP A 176 0.00 -24.31 39.45
CA ASP A 176 -0.34 -25.16 38.30
C ASP A 176 -1.12 -24.42 37.20
N ALA A 177 -1.45 -23.15 37.43
CA ALA A 177 -2.30 -22.38 36.53
C ALA A 177 -1.57 -22.00 35.22
N LYS A 178 -2.35 -21.96 34.15
CA LYS A 178 -2.02 -21.26 32.91
C LYS A 178 -2.66 -19.88 32.91
N THR A 179 -2.01 -18.95 32.24
CA THR A 179 -2.46 -17.57 32.18
C THR A 179 -2.70 -17.11 30.75
N VAL A 180 -3.85 -16.48 30.53
CA VAL A 180 -4.21 -15.87 29.24
C VAL A 180 -4.43 -14.39 29.47
N PHE A 181 -3.70 -13.54 28.74
CA PHE A 181 -3.98 -12.10 28.73
C PHE A 181 -5.01 -11.78 27.65
N ILE A 182 -5.95 -10.90 27.94
CA ILE A 182 -6.95 -10.40 26.98
C ILE A 182 -6.94 -8.87 26.99
N GLY A 183 -6.70 -8.24 25.80
CA GLY A 183 -6.62 -6.78 25.73
C GLY A 183 -6.58 -6.20 24.30
N PRO A 184 -6.41 -4.88 24.14
CA PRO A 184 -6.53 -4.18 22.87
C PRO A 184 -5.26 -4.19 22.02
N CYS A 185 -4.21 -4.94 22.41
CA CYS A 185 -2.84 -4.71 21.93
C CYS A 185 -2.29 -5.93 21.18
N ILE A 186 -1.82 -5.69 19.94
CA ILE A 186 -1.18 -6.73 19.11
C ILE A 186 0.19 -7.11 19.66
N SER A 187 0.99 -6.13 20.13
CA SER A 187 2.36 -6.37 20.58
C SER A 187 2.45 -7.21 21.85
N LYS A 188 1.34 -7.34 22.62
CA LYS A 188 1.30 -8.21 23.79
C LYS A 188 1.41 -9.70 23.46
N LYS A 189 1.08 -10.09 22.22
CA LYS A 189 1.34 -11.45 21.72
C LYS A 189 2.85 -11.74 21.63
N ASP A 190 3.60 -10.81 21.05
CA ASP A 190 5.07 -10.91 20.97
C ASP A 190 5.72 -10.82 22.36
N GLU A 191 5.19 -9.96 23.26
CA GLU A 191 5.70 -9.87 24.62
C GLU A 191 5.54 -11.20 25.38
N ALA A 192 4.40 -11.88 25.25
CA ALA A 192 4.16 -13.18 25.85
C ALA A 192 5.15 -14.24 25.33
N GLU A 193 5.44 -14.24 24.03
CA GLU A 193 6.36 -15.18 23.40
C GLU A 193 7.84 -14.91 23.73
N ARG A 194 8.24 -13.62 23.81
CA ARG A 194 9.61 -13.23 24.12
C ARG A 194 10.02 -13.52 25.55
N TYR A 195 9.06 -13.55 26.47
CA TYR A 195 9.29 -13.80 27.88
C TYR A 195 8.51 -15.06 28.30
N PRO A 196 8.97 -16.26 27.87
CA PRO A 196 8.25 -17.50 28.09
C PRO A 196 8.14 -17.82 29.59
N GLY A 197 7.09 -18.52 29.95
CA GLY A 197 6.85 -18.95 31.33
C GLY A 197 6.03 -17.97 32.18
N ILE A 198 5.86 -16.71 31.75
CA ILE A 198 5.05 -15.72 32.47
C ILE A 198 3.61 -15.71 31.96
N VAL A 199 3.42 -15.51 30.65
CA VAL A 199 2.11 -15.49 30.00
C VAL A 199 2.05 -16.61 28.99
N ASP A 200 1.04 -17.49 29.08
CA ASP A 200 0.98 -18.66 28.20
C ASP A 200 0.31 -18.35 26.85
N CYS A 201 -0.62 -17.37 26.82
CA CYS A 201 -1.27 -16.91 25.59
C CYS A 201 -1.75 -15.46 25.75
N ALA A 202 -1.81 -14.70 24.63
CA ALA A 202 -2.37 -13.35 24.61
C ALA A 202 -3.41 -13.25 23.49
N LEU A 203 -4.63 -12.89 23.84
CA LEU A 203 -5.74 -12.64 22.93
C LEU A 203 -6.05 -11.15 22.82
N THR A 204 -6.58 -10.75 21.68
CA THR A 204 -7.16 -9.43 21.50
C THR A 204 -8.66 -9.41 21.84
N PHE A 205 -9.22 -8.22 22.04
CA PHE A 205 -10.67 -8.09 22.22
C PHE A 205 -11.45 -8.53 20.98
N GLU A 206 -10.92 -8.31 19.80
CA GLU A 206 -11.52 -8.78 18.54
C GLU A 206 -11.64 -10.32 18.54
N GLU A 207 -10.56 -11.03 18.89
CA GLU A 207 -10.57 -12.49 19.01
C GLU A 207 -11.55 -12.99 20.08
N LEU A 208 -11.61 -12.31 21.24
CA LEU A 208 -12.55 -12.68 22.28
C LEU A 208 -14.01 -12.46 21.82
N THR A 209 -14.30 -11.35 21.16
CA THR A 209 -15.64 -11.03 20.66
C THR A 209 -16.11 -12.08 19.66
N GLU A 210 -15.24 -12.45 18.72
CA GLU A 210 -15.52 -13.51 17.74
C GLU A 210 -15.77 -14.86 18.44
N TRP A 211 -14.93 -15.20 19.41
CA TRP A 211 -15.08 -16.46 20.16
C TRP A 211 -16.36 -16.52 21.00
N LEU A 212 -16.72 -15.43 21.69
CA LEU A 212 -17.99 -15.34 22.43
C LEU A 212 -19.18 -15.54 21.47
N HIS A 213 -19.14 -14.92 20.31
CA HIS A 213 -20.17 -15.07 19.29
C HIS A 213 -20.27 -16.51 18.76
N GLU A 214 -19.14 -17.13 18.41
CA GLU A 214 -19.08 -18.54 17.94
C GLU A 214 -19.64 -19.52 19.00
N ALA A 215 -19.35 -19.24 20.29
CA ALA A 215 -19.80 -20.07 21.40
C ALA A 215 -21.24 -19.77 21.87
N ASN A 216 -21.90 -18.79 21.27
CA ASN A 216 -23.19 -18.27 21.70
C ASN A 216 -23.23 -17.83 23.19
N VAL A 217 -22.13 -17.27 23.68
CA VAL A 217 -21.99 -16.73 25.03
C VAL A 217 -22.24 -15.22 24.98
N SER A 218 -23.22 -14.76 25.79
CA SER A 218 -23.48 -13.33 25.98
C SER A 218 -22.86 -12.84 27.28
N ILE A 219 -22.37 -11.59 27.28
CA ILE A 219 -21.89 -10.94 28.51
C ILE A 219 -23.10 -10.49 29.33
N PRO A 220 -23.30 -11.06 30.53
CA PRO A 220 -24.46 -10.71 31.36
C PRO A 220 -24.29 -9.30 31.95
N GLN A 221 -25.42 -8.65 32.25
CA GLN A 221 -25.41 -7.41 33.02
C GLN A 221 -25.29 -7.76 34.53
N MET A 222 -24.16 -7.40 35.13
CA MET A 222 -23.88 -7.65 36.54
C MET A 222 -23.25 -6.42 37.17
N GLU A 223 -23.57 -6.14 38.43
CA GLU A 223 -22.88 -5.11 39.19
C GLU A 223 -21.49 -5.58 39.61
N ASP A 224 -20.54 -4.67 39.64
CA ASP A 224 -19.18 -4.95 40.09
C ASP A 224 -19.16 -4.90 41.62
N THR A 225 -18.90 -6.02 42.26
CA THR A 225 -18.81 -6.14 43.72
C THR A 225 -17.38 -6.09 44.24
N GLY A 226 -16.39 -5.98 43.32
CA GLY A 226 -14.95 -5.95 43.62
C GLY A 226 -14.45 -4.57 44.04
N ALA A 227 -13.24 -4.52 44.61
CA ALA A 227 -12.53 -3.28 44.88
C ALA A 227 -12.26 -2.53 43.58
N ALA A 228 -12.53 -1.23 43.54
CA ALA A 228 -12.18 -0.37 42.42
C ALA A 228 -10.81 0.27 42.67
N GLY A 229 -9.82 -0.01 41.81
CA GLY A 229 -8.47 0.50 41.98
C GLY A 229 -8.14 1.66 41.05
N LYS A 230 -7.30 2.56 41.51
CA LYS A 230 -6.79 3.74 40.77
C LYS A 230 -6.02 3.35 39.49
N ALA A 231 -5.33 2.21 39.50
CA ALA A 231 -4.59 1.71 38.37
C ALA A 231 -5.45 1.24 37.18
N ARG A 232 -6.80 1.22 37.31
CA ARG A 232 -7.72 1.10 36.16
C ARG A 232 -7.57 2.25 35.15
N LEU A 233 -6.92 3.37 35.53
CA LEU A 233 -6.61 4.52 34.65
C LEU A 233 -5.51 4.23 33.60
N PHE A 234 -4.67 3.21 33.80
CA PHE A 234 -3.52 2.90 32.94
C PHE A 234 -3.80 2.90 31.42
N PRO A 235 -4.98 2.47 30.91
CA PRO A 235 -5.20 2.45 29.46
C PRO A 235 -5.46 3.81 28.83
N THR A 236 -5.46 4.90 29.61
CA THR A 236 -5.68 6.27 29.11
C THR A 236 -4.38 7.07 29.14
N THR A 237 -4.24 8.08 28.26
CA THR A 237 -3.09 8.99 28.27
C THR A 237 -2.99 9.72 29.61
N GLY A 238 -1.80 9.72 30.21
CA GLY A 238 -1.57 10.21 31.56
C GLY A 238 -2.13 9.31 32.65
N GLY A 239 -2.62 8.12 32.32
CA GLY A 239 -3.24 7.19 33.27
C GLY A 239 -2.24 6.59 34.26
N ILE A 240 -1.00 6.34 33.83
CA ILE A 240 0.08 5.91 34.72
C ILE A 240 0.35 7.01 35.73
N LEU A 241 0.60 8.24 35.27
CA LEU A 241 0.90 9.39 36.13
C LEU A 241 -0.22 9.67 37.13
N ARG A 242 -1.46 9.66 36.70
CA ARG A 242 -2.63 9.87 37.57
C ARG A 242 -2.81 8.77 38.61
N SER A 243 -2.28 7.58 38.35
CA SER A 243 -2.32 6.46 39.30
C SER A 243 -1.14 6.43 40.25
N MET A 244 0.02 6.96 39.86
CA MET A 244 1.22 7.13 40.69
C MET A 244 0.98 8.16 41.82
N ALA A 245 1.88 8.21 42.78
CA ALA A 245 1.99 9.32 43.72
C ALA A 245 2.41 10.59 42.96
N ALA A 246 3.42 10.47 42.08
CA ALA A 246 3.92 11.50 41.19
C ALA A 246 4.18 12.85 41.90
N ASP A 247 4.68 12.80 43.16
CA ASP A 247 4.79 13.93 44.08
C ASP A 247 6.25 14.29 44.40
N ASN A 248 7.25 13.64 43.78
CA ASN A 248 8.63 14.05 43.93
C ASN A 248 8.90 15.37 43.16
N PRO A 249 9.15 16.50 43.86
CA PRO A 249 9.30 17.80 43.22
C PRO A 249 10.58 17.93 42.39
N ALA A 250 11.50 16.98 42.51
CA ALA A 250 12.70 16.95 41.66
C ALA A 250 12.43 16.48 40.24
N TYR A 251 11.29 15.82 39.99
CA TYR A 251 10.95 15.28 38.67
C TYR A 251 9.81 16.06 37.98
N THR A 252 9.95 16.22 36.68
CA THR A 252 8.87 16.65 35.80
C THR A 252 8.16 15.40 35.26
N TYR A 253 6.85 15.35 35.38
CA TYR A 253 6.03 14.20 34.94
C TYR A 253 5.34 14.51 33.61
N LEU A 254 5.65 13.72 32.57
CA LEU A 254 5.17 13.92 31.20
C LEU A 254 4.45 12.69 30.70
N ALA A 255 3.34 12.89 29.98
CA ALA A 255 2.61 11.82 29.29
C ALA A 255 2.66 12.04 27.78
N ILE A 256 3.17 11.06 27.06
CA ILE A 256 3.40 11.11 25.60
C ILE A 256 2.71 9.91 24.95
N ASP A 257 1.88 10.16 23.96
CA ASP A 257 1.24 9.13 23.16
C ASP A 257 1.46 9.33 21.65
N GLY A 258 1.34 8.24 20.90
CA GLY A 258 1.65 8.21 19.46
C GLY A 258 3.13 7.93 19.20
N VAL A 259 3.41 7.05 18.22
CA VAL A 259 4.79 6.62 17.91
C VAL A 259 5.67 7.78 17.51
N GLU A 260 5.16 8.68 16.66
CA GLU A 260 5.90 9.85 16.17
C GLU A 260 6.31 10.79 17.29
N ASN A 261 5.40 11.05 18.25
CA ASN A 261 5.71 11.85 19.43
C ASN A 261 6.74 11.14 20.32
N CYS A 262 6.61 9.82 20.51
CA CYS A 262 7.60 9.03 21.23
C CYS A 262 8.99 9.13 20.58
N MET A 263 9.08 9.08 19.24
CA MET A 263 10.35 9.22 18.52
C MET A 263 11.01 10.59 18.79
N GLN A 264 10.23 11.68 18.76
CA GLN A 264 10.73 13.02 19.06
C GLN A 264 11.28 13.13 20.49
N VAL A 265 10.55 12.59 21.47
CA VAL A 265 11.00 12.57 22.86
C VAL A 265 12.27 11.75 23.03
N LEU A 266 12.39 10.60 22.35
CA LEU A 266 13.61 9.78 22.39
C LEU A 266 14.81 10.53 21.82
N GLU A 267 14.65 11.31 20.77
CA GLU A 267 15.71 12.18 20.23
C GLU A 267 16.12 13.26 21.23
N ASP A 268 15.17 13.88 21.93
CA ASP A 268 15.47 14.89 22.96
C ASP A 268 16.15 14.29 24.20
N VAL A 269 15.76 13.07 24.62
CA VAL A 269 16.41 12.34 25.70
C VAL A 269 17.85 11.98 25.34
N ILE A 270 18.07 11.39 24.14
CA ILE A 270 19.41 11.04 23.65
C ILE A 270 20.28 12.28 23.45
N GLY A 271 19.68 13.39 23.01
CA GLY A 271 20.33 14.68 22.85
C GLY A 271 20.63 15.40 24.16
N GLY A 272 20.27 14.84 25.33
CA GLY A 272 20.54 15.43 26.65
C GLY A 272 19.76 16.72 26.93
N LYS A 273 18.62 16.95 26.24
CA LYS A 273 17.79 18.15 26.43
C LYS A 273 16.81 18.02 27.61
N LEU A 274 16.59 16.81 28.10
CA LEU A 274 15.67 16.51 29.19
C LEU A 274 16.46 15.97 30.37
N ASP A 275 16.10 16.44 31.55
CA ASP A 275 16.71 16.05 32.83
C ASP A 275 15.63 15.99 33.91
N HIS A 276 15.80 15.10 34.88
CA HIS A 276 14.87 14.90 35.99
C HIS A 276 13.41 14.78 35.51
N CYS A 277 13.18 13.84 34.60
CA CYS A 277 11.85 13.58 34.01
C CYS A 277 11.43 12.13 34.22
N PHE A 278 10.17 11.93 34.59
CA PHE A 278 9.45 10.66 34.39
C PHE A 278 8.52 10.80 33.20
N ILE A 279 8.67 9.95 32.20
CA ILE A 279 7.92 10.05 30.94
C ILE A 279 7.08 8.78 30.74
N GLU A 280 5.76 8.94 30.89
CA GLU A 280 4.80 7.93 30.46
C GLU A 280 4.76 7.91 28.93
N MET A 281 5.06 6.75 28.31
CA MET A 281 5.10 6.59 26.87
C MET A 281 4.15 5.51 26.39
N SER A 282 3.34 5.81 25.38
CA SER A 282 2.47 4.84 24.71
C SER A 282 2.48 5.04 23.18
N ALA A 283 2.48 3.93 22.42
CA ALA A 283 2.55 3.99 20.96
C ALA A 283 1.20 4.35 20.30
N CYS A 284 0.07 4.13 20.98
CA CYS A 284 -1.25 4.41 20.47
C CYS A 284 -1.71 5.80 20.90
N VAL A 285 -2.27 6.59 20.00
CA VAL A 285 -2.92 7.87 20.34
C VAL A 285 -4.14 7.58 21.21
N GLY A 286 -4.25 8.25 22.36
CA GLY A 286 -5.23 7.93 23.40
C GLY A 286 -4.78 6.78 24.32
N SER A 287 -3.53 6.33 24.22
CA SER A 287 -2.99 5.17 24.94
C SER A 287 -3.72 3.86 24.57
N CYS A 288 -3.89 2.90 25.48
CA CYS A 288 -4.42 1.57 25.15
C CYS A 288 -5.88 1.58 24.68
N ILE A 289 -6.71 2.55 25.09
CA ILE A 289 -8.08 2.70 24.56
C ILE A 289 -8.08 3.05 23.06
N GLY A 290 -7.03 3.69 22.55
CA GLY A 290 -6.79 3.89 21.12
C GLY A 290 -6.14 2.69 20.42
N GLY A 291 -6.02 1.54 21.06
CA GLY A 291 -5.32 0.36 20.58
C GLY A 291 -5.86 -0.20 19.27
N PRO A 292 -5.01 -0.88 18.47
CA PRO A 292 -5.38 -1.35 17.13
C PRO A 292 -6.44 -2.46 17.13
N ALA A 293 -6.61 -3.19 18.24
CA ALA A 293 -7.56 -4.29 18.39
C ALA A 293 -8.75 -3.95 19.32
N MET A 294 -9.06 -2.66 19.50
CA MET A 294 -10.33 -2.17 20.00
C MET A 294 -11.40 -2.26 18.89
N ASP A 295 -12.69 -2.34 19.28
CA ASP A 295 -13.79 -2.35 18.30
C ASP A 295 -13.78 -1.09 17.42
N ARG A 296 -13.54 -1.27 16.13
CA ARG A 296 -13.39 -0.17 15.17
C ARG A 296 -14.71 0.47 14.77
N ASN A 297 -15.81 -0.25 14.88
CA ASN A 297 -17.12 0.21 14.45
C ASN A 297 -17.78 1.14 15.49
N ARG A 298 -17.25 1.15 16.71
CA ARG A 298 -17.79 1.90 17.85
C ARG A 298 -16.84 2.93 18.43
N ARG A 299 -15.76 3.30 17.71
CA ARG A 299 -14.76 4.24 18.23
C ARG A 299 -15.39 5.59 18.61
N ALA A 300 -15.36 5.87 19.90
CA ALA A 300 -15.78 7.13 20.50
C ALA A 300 -14.75 7.54 21.58
N PRO A 301 -13.57 8.05 21.19
CA PRO A 301 -12.43 8.23 22.11
C PRO A 301 -12.75 9.00 23.38
N VAL A 302 -13.65 9.98 23.32
CA VAL A 302 -14.09 10.76 24.50
C VAL A 302 -14.96 9.93 25.43
N SER A 303 -15.93 9.19 24.90
CA SER A 303 -16.80 8.31 25.69
C SER A 303 -16.02 7.15 26.29
N GLU A 304 -15.09 6.57 25.55
CA GLU A 304 -14.18 5.52 26.00
C GLU A 304 -13.30 6.00 27.17
N PHE A 305 -12.73 7.19 27.04
CA PHE A 305 -11.98 7.83 28.14
C PHE A 305 -12.86 8.05 29.38
N VAL A 306 -14.08 8.54 29.21
CA VAL A 306 -15.04 8.76 30.30
C VAL A 306 -15.44 7.44 30.97
N ALA A 307 -15.67 6.38 30.18
CA ALA A 307 -15.99 5.05 30.69
C ALA A 307 -14.89 4.53 31.62
N VAL A 308 -13.64 4.57 31.19
CA VAL A 308 -12.49 4.15 32.01
C VAL A 308 -12.37 5.01 33.27
N ASN A 309 -12.51 6.33 33.18
CA ASN A 309 -12.42 7.21 34.35
C ASN A 309 -13.54 6.98 35.36
N ARG A 310 -14.76 6.65 34.90
CA ARG A 310 -15.88 6.31 35.79
C ARG A 310 -15.68 4.96 36.48
N TYR A 311 -15.06 4.02 35.79
CA TYR A 311 -14.78 2.68 36.29
C TYR A 311 -13.60 2.65 37.26
N ALA A 312 -12.68 3.62 37.18
CA ALA A 312 -11.51 3.70 38.05
C ALA A 312 -11.90 4.09 39.49
N GLY A 313 -11.24 3.45 40.47
CA GLY A 313 -11.33 3.81 41.89
C GLY A 313 -10.45 5.00 42.24
N ARG A 314 -10.53 5.43 43.49
CA ARG A 314 -9.72 6.50 44.07
C ARG A 314 -8.51 5.98 44.83
N GLU A 315 -8.58 4.77 45.35
CA GLU A 315 -7.55 4.11 46.13
C GLU A 315 -6.81 3.07 45.30
N ASP A 316 -5.67 2.60 45.77
CA ASP A 316 -4.94 1.49 45.19
C ASP A 316 -5.65 0.16 45.45
N PHE A 317 -5.44 -0.79 44.54
CA PHE A 317 -5.82 -2.17 44.86
C PHE A 317 -5.01 -2.69 46.07
N PRO A 318 -5.62 -3.50 46.96
CA PRO A 318 -4.94 -4.12 48.08
C PRO A 318 -4.09 -5.31 47.60
N VAL A 319 -3.02 -5.03 46.88
CA VAL A 319 -2.07 -6.04 46.36
C VAL A 319 -0.77 -6.00 47.15
N GLU A 320 -0.17 -7.17 47.35
CA GLU A 320 1.17 -7.33 47.89
C GLU A 320 2.20 -6.76 46.90
N GLN A 321 3.18 -5.99 47.39
CA GLN A 321 4.28 -5.48 46.56
C GLN A 321 5.43 -6.49 46.58
N PRO A 322 5.76 -7.10 45.43
CA PRO A 322 6.95 -7.95 45.32
C PRO A 322 8.24 -7.16 45.54
N ALA A 323 9.32 -7.84 45.87
CA ALA A 323 10.65 -7.24 45.87
C ALA A 323 11.02 -6.70 44.48
N ALA A 324 11.80 -5.65 44.40
CA ALA A 324 12.17 -4.96 43.17
C ALA A 324 12.84 -5.92 42.16
N GLU A 325 13.64 -6.85 42.64
CA GLU A 325 14.34 -7.85 41.85
C GLU A 325 13.34 -8.80 41.10
N ALA A 326 12.22 -9.10 41.73
CA ALA A 326 11.18 -9.93 41.11
C ALA A 326 10.39 -9.20 39.99
N LEU A 327 10.49 -7.88 39.95
CA LEU A 327 9.89 -7.05 38.93
C LEU A 327 10.84 -6.69 37.79
N GLN A 328 12.12 -7.07 37.89
CA GLN A 328 13.10 -6.75 36.86
C GLN A 328 12.81 -7.45 35.53
N LYS A 329 12.96 -6.69 34.46
CA LYS A 329 12.83 -7.15 33.08
C LYS A 329 14.05 -6.76 32.28
N HIS A 330 14.79 -7.76 31.79
CA HIS A 330 15.94 -7.46 30.95
C HIS A 330 15.48 -7.06 29.54
N MET A 331 15.91 -5.89 29.08
CA MET A 331 15.66 -5.37 27.73
C MET A 331 16.99 -4.87 27.15
N GLY A 332 17.48 -5.57 26.11
CA GLY A 332 18.70 -5.20 25.38
C GLY A 332 18.40 -4.74 23.98
N GLU A 333 19.43 -4.33 23.26
CA GLU A 333 19.35 -3.96 21.85
C GLU A 333 18.88 -5.13 20.97
N LEU A 334 18.06 -4.85 19.98
CA LEU A 334 17.59 -5.80 18.97
C LEU A 334 18.05 -5.33 17.59
N ASP A 335 18.90 -6.14 16.94
CA ASP A 335 19.37 -5.86 15.59
C ASP A 335 18.23 -5.97 14.57
N THR A 336 18.05 -4.95 13.78
CA THR A 336 17.08 -4.92 12.66
C THR A 336 17.67 -5.43 11.35
N HIS A 337 18.98 -5.71 11.31
CA HIS A 337 19.74 -6.03 10.09
C HIS A 337 19.57 -4.98 8.97
N ARG A 338 19.20 -3.75 9.36
CA ARG A 338 18.96 -2.66 8.43
C ARG A 338 20.25 -1.95 8.07
N VAL A 339 20.72 -2.17 6.84
CA VAL A 339 21.89 -1.45 6.32
C VAL A 339 21.42 -0.11 5.74
N MET A 340 22.02 0.99 6.20
CA MET A 340 21.78 2.33 5.64
C MET A 340 22.69 2.54 4.44
N PRO A 341 22.15 2.80 3.23
CA PRO A 341 22.96 3.06 2.05
C PRO A 341 23.73 4.36 2.15
N GLY A 342 24.91 4.40 1.55
CA GLY A 342 25.70 5.62 1.48
C GLY A 342 25.07 6.69 0.58
N THR A 343 25.40 7.96 0.82
CA THR A 343 24.83 9.13 0.11
C THR A 343 24.99 9.02 -1.42
N ALA A 344 26.14 8.58 -1.90
CA ALA A 344 26.39 8.43 -3.34
C ALA A 344 25.46 7.41 -4.00
N ALA A 345 25.16 6.31 -3.33
CA ALA A 345 24.21 5.31 -3.84
C ALA A 345 22.77 5.86 -3.87
N ILE A 346 22.36 6.61 -2.83
CA ILE A 346 21.07 7.30 -2.77
C ILE A 346 20.93 8.28 -3.94
N GLU A 347 21.96 9.09 -4.21
CA GLU A 347 21.98 10.04 -5.32
C GLU A 347 21.90 9.35 -6.69
N ALA A 348 22.52 8.18 -6.85
CA ALA A 348 22.41 7.40 -8.08
C ALA A 348 20.96 6.99 -8.35
N VAL A 349 20.23 6.50 -7.34
CA VAL A 349 18.81 6.16 -7.45
C VAL A 349 17.95 7.40 -7.71
N LEU A 350 18.26 8.53 -7.07
CA LEU A 350 17.54 9.79 -7.33
C LEU A 350 17.68 10.23 -8.79
N ARG A 351 18.89 10.13 -9.39
CA ARG A 351 19.11 10.42 -10.82
C ARG A 351 18.32 9.47 -11.71
N GLU A 352 18.26 8.18 -11.38
CA GLU A 352 17.44 7.21 -12.11
C GLU A 352 15.94 7.57 -12.06
N MET A 353 15.50 8.22 -10.97
CA MET A 353 14.15 8.75 -10.81
C MET A 353 13.94 10.12 -11.47
N GLY A 354 14.89 10.62 -12.28
CA GLY A 354 14.81 11.94 -12.92
C GLY A 354 15.06 13.12 -11.97
N LYS A 355 15.72 12.90 -10.82
CA LYS A 355 15.98 13.93 -9.79
C LYS A 355 17.48 14.21 -9.72
N PHE A 356 17.90 15.24 -10.42
CA PHE A 356 19.32 15.61 -10.56
C PHE A 356 19.73 16.70 -9.56
N THR A 357 18.77 17.48 -9.06
CA THR A 357 19.00 18.57 -8.12
C THR A 357 18.04 18.48 -6.92
N PRO A 358 18.40 19.07 -5.76
CA PRO A 358 17.53 19.08 -4.57
C PRO A 358 16.14 19.69 -4.83
N GLU A 359 16.01 20.66 -5.73
CA GLU A 359 14.75 21.33 -6.08
C GLU A 359 13.77 20.38 -6.79
N GLN A 360 14.29 19.32 -7.45
CA GLN A 360 13.50 18.28 -8.10
C GLN A 360 13.03 17.20 -7.11
N GLU A 361 13.55 17.21 -5.88
CA GLU A 361 13.11 16.33 -4.80
C GLU A 361 11.78 16.84 -4.20
N LEU A 362 10.66 16.56 -4.85
CA LEU A 362 9.33 17.09 -4.47
C LEU A 362 8.87 16.71 -3.07
N ASN A 363 9.41 15.65 -2.49
CA ASN A 363 9.05 15.13 -1.16
C ASN A 363 7.53 15.01 -0.92
N CYS A 364 6.78 14.66 -1.99
CA CYS A 364 5.31 14.69 -2.01
C CYS A 364 4.63 13.58 -1.20
N GLY A 365 5.37 12.59 -0.72
CA GLY A 365 4.86 11.48 0.10
C GLY A 365 3.93 10.49 -0.60
N SER A 366 3.58 10.66 -1.88
CA SER A 366 2.63 9.79 -2.59
C SER A 366 3.07 8.33 -2.66
N CYS A 367 4.37 8.05 -2.73
CA CYS A 367 4.95 6.71 -2.68
C CYS A 367 4.94 6.07 -1.28
N GLY A 368 4.52 6.80 -0.23
CA GLY A 368 4.50 6.33 1.15
C GLY A 368 5.75 6.67 1.97
N TYR A 369 6.77 7.28 1.39
CA TYR A 369 7.97 7.78 2.07
C TYR A 369 7.89 9.30 2.21
N ASN A 370 8.43 9.84 3.31
CA ASN A 370 8.31 11.28 3.60
C ASN A 370 9.20 12.12 2.68
N THR A 371 10.39 11.59 2.32
CA THR A 371 11.32 12.26 1.43
C THR A 371 11.70 11.39 0.24
N CYS A 372 12.16 12.02 -0.86
CA CYS A 372 12.68 11.32 -2.02
C CYS A 372 13.95 10.53 -1.68
N ARG A 373 14.77 11.01 -0.74
CA ARG A 373 15.97 10.33 -0.22
C ARG A 373 15.63 9.07 0.57
N GLU A 374 14.62 9.13 1.47
CA GLU A 374 14.11 7.94 2.15
C GLU A 374 13.59 6.88 1.16
N LYS A 375 12.90 7.32 0.11
CA LYS A 375 12.44 6.43 -0.96
C LYS A 375 13.61 5.78 -1.68
N ALA A 376 14.64 6.54 -2.05
CA ALA A 376 15.83 6.02 -2.72
C ALA A 376 16.59 5.02 -1.83
N ALA A 377 16.73 5.31 -0.53
CA ALA A 377 17.29 4.39 0.44
C ALA A 377 16.48 3.08 0.52
N ALA A 378 15.14 3.17 0.53
CA ALA A 378 14.26 2.01 0.56
C ALA A 378 14.36 1.16 -0.72
N VAL A 379 14.59 1.77 -1.89
CA VAL A 379 14.87 1.03 -3.15
C VAL A 379 16.15 0.21 -3.01
N LEU A 380 17.23 0.83 -2.51
CA LEU A 380 18.52 0.16 -2.29
C LEU A 380 18.42 -0.98 -1.26
N GLN A 381 17.53 -0.86 -0.28
CA GLN A 381 17.24 -1.89 0.71
C GLN A 381 16.29 -3.00 0.17
N GLY A 382 15.87 -2.92 -1.09
CA GLY A 382 14.90 -3.87 -1.68
C GLY A 382 13.50 -3.80 -1.06
N LYS A 383 13.15 -2.66 -0.42
CA LYS A 383 11.84 -2.44 0.21
C LYS A 383 10.86 -1.69 -0.68
N ALA A 384 11.34 -1.04 -1.71
CA ALA A 384 10.54 -0.21 -2.59
C ALA A 384 10.96 -0.37 -4.05
N GLU A 385 10.02 -0.14 -4.95
CA GLU A 385 10.26 -0.12 -6.40
C GLU A 385 10.22 1.31 -6.93
N LEU A 386 10.99 1.61 -7.98
CA LEU A 386 10.98 2.94 -8.62
C LEU A 386 9.58 3.35 -9.08
N SER A 387 8.82 2.39 -9.61
CA SER A 387 7.43 2.53 -10.09
C SER A 387 6.45 3.10 -9.07
N MET A 388 6.75 3.01 -7.76
CA MET A 388 5.93 3.65 -6.72
C MET A 388 5.97 5.18 -6.76
N CYS A 389 6.96 5.78 -7.42
CA CYS A 389 7.07 7.24 -7.56
C CYS A 389 6.12 7.73 -8.65
N LEU A 390 5.06 8.44 -8.28
CA LEU A 390 4.04 8.89 -9.22
C LEU A 390 4.60 9.85 -10.31
N PRO A 391 5.42 10.87 -9.98
CA PRO A 391 6.06 11.71 -10.99
C PRO A 391 6.94 10.92 -11.96
N TYR A 392 7.77 10.00 -11.46
CA TYR A 392 8.61 9.13 -12.30
C TYR A 392 7.76 8.25 -13.23
N LEU A 393 6.67 7.67 -12.71
CA LEU A 393 5.78 6.83 -13.51
C LEU A 393 5.07 7.63 -14.61
N ALA A 394 4.61 8.85 -14.27
CA ALA A 394 3.96 9.75 -15.22
C ALA A 394 4.92 10.18 -16.34
N GLU A 395 6.14 10.60 -15.98
CA GLU A 395 7.19 10.98 -16.94
C GLU A 395 7.57 9.82 -17.87
N ARG A 396 7.71 8.61 -17.31
CA ARG A 396 8.01 7.41 -18.09
C ARG A 396 6.87 7.04 -19.03
N ALA A 397 5.62 7.15 -18.59
CA ALA A 397 4.45 6.89 -19.42
C ALA A 397 4.35 7.91 -20.57
N GLN A 398 4.57 9.19 -20.29
CA GLN A 398 4.58 10.26 -21.29
C GLN A 398 5.72 10.05 -22.29
N SER A 399 6.93 9.81 -21.81
CA SER A 399 8.11 9.54 -22.66
C SER A 399 7.91 8.30 -23.55
N PHE A 400 7.27 7.25 -23.03
CA PHE A 400 6.96 6.05 -23.82
C PHE A 400 5.95 6.36 -24.93
N SER A 401 4.88 7.09 -24.63
CA SER A 401 3.87 7.52 -25.61
C SER A 401 4.48 8.42 -26.68
N GLU A 402 5.29 9.40 -26.27
CA GLU A 402 5.99 10.29 -27.21
C GLU A 402 6.96 9.51 -28.13
N ASN A 403 7.69 8.53 -27.57
CA ASN A 403 8.62 7.72 -28.38
C ASN A 403 7.88 6.85 -29.39
N ILE A 404 6.74 6.26 -29.04
CA ILE A 404 5.92 5.50 -30.00
C ILE A 404 5.44 6.41 -31.13
N ILE A 405 4.87 7.57 -30.79
CA ILE A 405 4.38 8.53 -31.78
C ILE A 405 5.51 9.01 -32.68
N ARG A 406 6.70 9.30 -32.13
CA ARG A 406 7.85 9.79 -32.89
C ARG A 406 8.48 8.73 -33.79
N SER A 407 8.49 7.46 -33.38
CA SER A 407 9.15 6.35 -34.09
C SER A 407 8.27 5.66 -35.14
N THR A 408 6.96 5.85 -35.11
CA THR A 408 6.07 5.26 -36.12
C THR A 408 6.36 5.80 -37.51
N PRO A 409 6.36 4.93 -38.56
CA PRO A 409 6.53 5.38 -39.95
C PRO A 409 5.34 6.14 -40.49
N ASN A 410 4.16 5.99 -39.90
CA ASN A 410 2.95 6.69 -40.30
C ASN A 410 2.97 8.14 -39.80
N ALA A 411 2.55 9.08 -40.64
CA ALA A 411 2.35 10.46 -40.23
C ALA A 411 1.14 10.53 -39.27
N ILE A 412 1.33 11.17 -38.10
CA ILE A 412 0.30 11.36 -37.10
C ILE A 412 0.15 12.86 -36.81
N LEU A 413 -1.11 13.34 -36.92
CA LEU A 413 -1.53 14.65 -36.49
C LEU A 413 -2.59 14.48 -35.40
N VAL A 414 -2.51 15.27 -34.34
CA VAL A 414 -3.52 15.35 -33.29
C VAL A 414 -4.11 16.75 -33.29
N LEU A 415 -5.44 16.84 -33.37
CA LEU A 415 -6.20 18.08 -33.41
C LEU A 415 -7.14 18.15 -32.22
N ASN A 416 -7.51 19.37 -31.81
CA ASN A 416 -8.62 19.61 -30.87
C ASN A 416 -9.97 19.70 -31.60
N ASP A 417 -11.05 19.91 -30.85
CA ASP A 417 -12.42 20.05 -31.41
C ASP A 417 -12.56 21.26 -32.34
N ALA A 418 -11.69 22.28 -32.21
CA ALA A 418 -11.65 23.44 -33.10
C ALA A 418 -10.78 23.20 -34.36
N LEU A 419 -10.33 21.96 -34.58
CA LEU A 419 -9.42 21.55 -35.67
C LEU A 419 -8.06 22.27 -35.64
N GLU A 420 -7.61 22.71 -34.46
CA GLU A 420 -6.29 23.26 -34.27
C GLU A 420 -5.28 22.14 -33.97
N ILE A 421 -4.10 22.24 -34.57
CA ILE A 421 -3.03 21.26 -34.47
C ILE A 421 -2.47 21.29 -33.03
N GLN A 422 -2.55 20.16 -32.34
CA GLN A 422 -1.99 20.00 -30.99
C GLN A 422 -0.62 19.31 -31.03
N GLN A 423 -0.46 18.36 -31.95
CA GLN A 423 0.77 17.58 -32.06
C GLN A 423 0.97 17.04 -33.47
N LEU A 424 2.25 16.98 -33.91
CA LEU A 424 2.70 16.34 -35.14
C LEU A 424 3.89 15.43 -34.83
N ASN A 425 3.96 14.28 -35.47
CA ASN A 425 5.13 13.41 -35.35
C ASN A 425 6.16 13.66 -36.48
N ASN A 426 7.34 13.09 -36.34
CA ASN A 426 8.41 13.24 -37.32
C ASN A 426 8.04 12.73 -38.73
N ALA A 427 7.17 11.71 -38.83
CA ALA A 427 6.70 11.20 -40.11
C ALA A 427 5.77 12.18 -40.80
N ALA A 428 4.90 12.89 -40.05
CA ALA A 428 4.07 13.95 -40.58
C ALA A 428 4.93 15.11 -41.13
N CYS A 429 5.97 15.50 -40.35
CA CYS A 429 6.89 16.54 -40.82
C CYS A 429 7.58 16.17 -42.12
N ARG A 430 8.04 14.91 -42.29
CA ARG A 430 8.65 14.45 -43.54
C ARG A 430 7.66 14.36 -44.68
N LEU A 431 6.44 13.85 -44.45
CA LEU A 431 5.40 13.70 -45.47
C LEU A 431 4.99 15.05 -46.06
N MET A 432 4.87 16.09 -45.17
CA MET A 432 4.32 17.40 -45.50
C MET A 432 5.42 18.47 -45.66
N HIS A 433 6.70 18.07 -45.65
CA HIS A 433 7.85 18.98 -45.82
C HIS A 433 7.89 20.12 -44.78
N ILE A 434 7.54 19.83 -43.51
CA ILE A 434 7.51 20.79 -42.41
C ILE A 434 8.90 20.87 -41.76
N GLU A 435 9.54 22.06 -41.80
CA GLU A 435 10.86 22.29 -41.20
C GLU A 435 10.75 22.56 -39.68
N ASP A 436 9.81 23.37 -39.26
CA ASP A 436 9.56 23.68 -37.82
C ASP A 436 8.14 23.30 -37.39
N PRO A 437 7.95 22.13 -36.77
CA PRO A 437 6.63 21.70 -36.31
C PRO A 437 6.07 22.56 -35.17
N ARG A 438 6.91 23.30 -34.45
CA ARG A 438 6.45 24.15 -33.32
C ARG A 438 5.66 25.36 -33.79
N SER A 439 5.97 25.85 -34.99
CA SER A 439 5.25 26.99 -35.57
C SER A 439 3.81 26.67 -35.99
N LEU A 440 3.48 25.37 -36.08
CA LEU A 440 2.17 24.88 -36.50
C LEU A 440 1.28 24.45 -35.32
N VAL A 441 1.83 24.30 -34.14
CA VAL A 441 1.01 23.98 -32.95
C VAL A 441 0.13 25.17 -32.61
N GLY A 442 -1.18 24.92 -32.51
CA GLY A 442 -2.24 25.93 -32.32
C GLY A 442 -2.79 26.51 -33.63
N GLU A 443 -2.21 26.21 -34.78
CA GLU A 443 -2.74 26.65 -36.07
C GLU A 443 -3.82 25.67 -36.58
N GLN A 444 -4.68 26.19 -37.49
CA GLN A 444 -5.76 25.43 -38.09
C GLN A 444 -5.24 24.33 -39.04
N VAL A 445 -5.87 23.16 -39.04
CA VAL A 445 -5.50 22.02 -39.92
C VAL A 445 -5.56 22.38 -41.41
N LEU A 446 -6.38 23.38 -41.79
CA LEU A 446 -6.47 23.90 -43.15
C LEU A 446 -5.14 24.31 -43.76
N ARG A 447 -4.14 24.64 -42.92
CA ARG A 447 -2.79 24.95 -43.41
C ARG A 447 -2.03 23.75 -43.99
N LEU A 448 -2.47 22.53 -43.66
CA LEU A 448 -1.79 21.29 -44.05
C LEU A 448 -2.69 20.32 -44.80
N LEU A 449 -3.96 20.25 -44.47
CA LEU A 449 -4.92 19.29 -45.02
C LEU A 449 -6.29 19.92 -45.23
N ASP A 450 -7.09 19.35 -46.16
CA ASP A 450 -8.50 19.69 -46.32
C ASP A 450 -9.29 19.41 -45.04
N PRO A 451 -9.97 20.40 -44.44
CA PRO A 451 -10.73 20.21 -43.22
C PRO A 451 -12.04 19.43 -43.39
N THR A 452 -12.50 19.22 -44.64
CA THR A 452 -13.80 18.61 -44.93
C THR A 452 -13.99 17.23 -44.31
N PRO A 453 -13.04 16.27 -44.40
CA PRO A 453 -13.19 14.96 -43.78
C PRO A 453 -13.30 15.02 -42.24
N PHE A 454 -12.60 15.96 -41.59
CA PHE A 454 -12.64 16.16 -40.15
C PHE A 454 -14.00 16.69 -39.71
N LEU A 455 -14.55 17.70 -40.42
CA LEU A 455 -15.89 18.25 -40.17
C LEU A 455 -16.99 17.23 -40.39
N GLU A 456 -16.88 16.39 -41.43
CA GLU A 456 -17.82 15.29 -41.65
C GLU A 456 -17.77 14.25 -40.54
N LEU A 457 -16.59 13.91 -40.06
CA LEU A 457 -16.40 12.99 -38.96
C LEU A 457 -17.05 13.53 -37.66
N GLN A 458 -16.84 14.81 -37.35
CA GLN A 458 -17.51 15.48 -36.23
C GLN A 458 -19.04 15.47 -36.37
N ARG A 459 -19.55 15.83 -37.56
CA ARG A 459 -21.00 15.91 -37.83
C ARG A 459 -21.68 14.55 -37.78
N THR A 460 -21.07 13.51 -38.34
CA THR A 460 -21.66 12.16 -38.39
C THR A 460 -21.57 11.43 -37.07
N GLY A 461 -20.67 11.85 -36.21
CA GLY A 461 -20.42 11.24 -34.91
C GLY A 461 -19.89 9.79 -35.01
N ARG A 462 -19.40 9.35 -36.16
CA ARG A 462 -18.73 8.06 -36.33
C ARG A 462 -17.43 8.10 -35.56
N GLY A 463 -17.09 7.04 -34.87
CA GLY A 463 -15.86 7.00 -34.07
C GLY A 463 -14.59 6.94 -34.92
N GLN A 464 -14.72 6.52 -36.22
CA GLN A 464 -13.60 6.35 -37.13
C GLN A 464 -14.05 6.51 -38.59
N SER A 465 -13.17 7.05 -39.41
CA SER A 465 -13.27 7.10 -40.89
C SER A 465 -11.95 6.63 -41.49
N HIS A 466 -12.04 5.95 -42.67
CA HIS A 466 -10.87 5.48 -43.39
C HIS A 466 -11.13 5.69 -44.90
N GLN A 467 -10.16 6.32 -45.57
CA GLN A 467 -10.22 6.59 -47.02
C GLN A 467 -8.82 6.67 -47.64
N ARG A 468 -8.73 6.40 -48.93
CA ARG A 468 -7.50 6.61 -49.72
C ARG A 468 -7.62 7.93 -50.46
N VAL A 469 -6.63 8.81 -50.28
CA VAL A 469 -6.63 10.18 -50.81
C VAL A 469 -5.29 10.45 -51.52
N TYR A 470 -5.34 11.22 -52.59
CA TYR A 470 -4.14 11.82 -53.19
C TYR A 470 -3.98 13.26 -52.69
N LEU A 471 -2.89 13.52 -52.02
CA LEU A 471 -2.54 14.83 -51.53
C LEU A 471 -1.74 15.57 -52.60
N GLU A 472 -2.40 16.46 -53.36
CA GLU A 472 -1.80 17.17 -54.50
C GLU A 472 -0.61 18.04 -54.09
N GLU A 473 -0.69 18.74 -52.95
CA GLU A 473 0.36 19.60 -52.42
C GLU A 473 1.67 18.84 -52.17
N TYR A 474 1.56 17.60 -51.74
CA TYR A 474 2.70 16.75 -51.34
C TYR A 474 3.03 15.68 -52.37
N GLN A 475 2.24 15.56 -53.44
CA GLN A 475 2.36 14.54 -54.50
C GLN A 475 2.40 13.11 -53.93
N LYS A 476 1.58 12.81 -52.93
CA LYS A 476 1.54 11.55 -52.20
C LYS A 476 0.18 10.90 -52.22
N HIS A 477 0.13 9.59 -52.45
CA HIS A 477 -1.03 8.79 -52.15
C HIS A 477 -0.98 8.35 -50.68
N VAL A 478 -2.01 8.62 -49.91
CA VAL A 478 -2.06 8.24 -48.49
C VAL A 478 -3.34 7.45 -48.17
N ASP A 479 -3.22 6.47 -47.30
CA ASP A 479 -4.35 5.90 -46.59
C ASP A 479 -4.58 6.76 -45.34
N GLU A 480 -5.65 7.55 -45.36
CA GLU A 480 -6.07 8.44 -44.27
C GLU A 480 -6.99 7.68 -43.33
N THR A 481 -6.66 7.68 -42.04
CA THR A 481 -7.51 7.19 -40.97
C THR A 481 -7.73 8.29 -39.94
N LEU A 482 -8.99 8.66 -39.72
CA LEU A 482 -9.37 9.64 -38.72
C LEU A 482 -10.10 8.96 -37.59
N VAL A 483 -9.71 9.26 -36.34
CA VAL A 483 -10.31 8.72 -35.10
C VAL A 483 -10.67 9.85 -34.17
N ILE A 484 -11.90 9.85 -33.63
CA ILE A 484 -12.32 10.79 -32.57
C ILE A 484 -12.17 10.13 -31.21
N ASP A 485 -11.39 10.77 -30.34
CA ASP A 485 -11.40 10.50 -28.91
C ASP A 485 -12.27 11.53 -28.17
N ARG A 486 -13.49 11.13 -27.88
CA ARG A 486 -14.48 11.98 -27.20
C ARG A 486 -14.11 12.26 -25.74
N SER A 487 -13.38 11.37 -25.09
CA SER A 487 -13.01 11.51 -23.68
C SER A 487 -11.98 12.63 -23.48
N HIS A 488 -11.14 12.83 -24.47
CA HIS A 488 -10.07 13.84 -24.42
C HIS A 488 -10.29 15.02 -25.39
N HIS A 489 -11.42 15.05 -26.10
CA HIS A 489 -11.74 16.11 -27.08
C HIS A 489 -10.66 16.23 -28.17
N LEU A 490 -10.21 15.07 -28.70
CA LEU A 490 -9.15 15.01 -29.70
C LEU A 490 -9.60 14.29 -30.97
N ILE A 491 -9.06 14.72 -32.11
CA ILE A 491 -9.14 14.01 -33.37
C ILE A 491 -7.72 13.60 -33.76
N ILE A 492 -7.53 12.33 -33.99
CA ILE A 492 -6.25 11.75 -34.41
C ILE A 492 -6.35 11.42 -35.90
N CYS A 493 -5.48 12.03 -36.69
CA CYS A 493 -5.31 11.76 -38.11
C CYS A 493 -4.04 10.95 -38.32
N ILE A 494 -4.16 9.79 -38.95
CA ILE A 494 -3.07 8.89 -39.29
C ILE A 494 -3.02 8.78 -40.81
N LEU A 495 -1.87 9.14 -41.41
CA LEU A 495 -1.62 9.06 -42.83
C LEU A 495 -0.51 8.04 -43.09
N ARG A 496 -0.83 7.00 -43.82
CA ARG A 496 0.14 6.03 -44.32
C ARG A 496 0.47 6.34 -45.77
N ASP A 497 1.72 6.63 -46.09
CA ASP A 497 2.20 6.80 -47.46
C ASP A 497 2.11 5.47 -48.23
N VAL A 498 1.27 5.41 -49.24
CA VAL A 498 1.06 4.26 -50.13
C VAL A 498 1.43 4.57 -51.58
N THR A 499 2.21 5.63 -51.79
CA THR A 499 2.60 6.12 -53.13
C THR A 499 3.31 5.04 -53.95
N GLU A 500 4.25 4.33 -53.35
CA GLU A 500 4.97 3.24 -54.03
C GLU A 500 4.05 2.07 -54.37
N GLU A 501 3.13 1.73 -53.46
CA GLU A 501 2.13 0.69 -53.69
C GLU A 501 1.19 1.03 -54.85
N GLU A 502 0.73 2.28 -54.94
CA GLU A 502 -0.18 2.74 -56.01
C GLU A 502 0.59 2.88 -57.36
N THR A 503 1.83 3.38 -57.36
CA THR A 503 2.65 3.45 -58.57
C THR A 503 2.96 2.06 -59.12
N ALA A 504 3.31 1.10 -58.24
CA ALA A 504 3.52 -0.29 -58.62
C ALA A 504 2.24 -0.94 -59.13
N ARG A 505 1.09 -0.64 -58.53
CA ARG A 505 -0.26 -1.11 -58.99
C ARG A 505 -0.61 -0.55 -60.36
N ALA A 506 -0.41 0.76 -60.56
CA ALA A 506 -0.65 1.41 -61.84
C ALA A 506 0.27 0.84 -62.92
N ALA A 507 1.57 0.62 -62.62
CA ALA A 507 2.49 -0.03 -63.54
C ALA A 507 2.07 -1.45 -63.94
N ARG A 508 1.60 -2.26 -62.99
CA ARG A 508 1.08 -3.60 -63.25
C ARG A 508 -0.18 -3.56 -64.15
N VAL A 509 -1.10 -2.64 -63.87
CA VAL A 509 -2.30 -2.44 -64.71
C VAL A 509 -1.93 -2.02 -66.15
N ALA A 510 -0.96 -1.07 -66.28
CA ALA A 510 -0.47 -0.63 -67.57
C ALA A 510 0.22 -1.79 -68.33
N LEU A 511 1.05 -2.57 -67.66
CA LEU A 511 1.72 -3.75 -68.26
C LEU A 511 0.70 -4.80 -68.69
N SER A 512 -0.31 -5.10 -67.87
CA SER A 512 -1.38 -6.02 -68.21
C SER A 512 -2.13 -5.54 -69.44
N ARG A 513 -2.48 -4.24 -69.53
CA ARG A 513 -3.14 -3.65 -70.66
C ARG A 513 -2.30 -3.75 -71.96
N THR A 514 -1.01 -3.40 -71.88
CA THR A 514 -0.09 -3.54 -73.00
C THR A 514 0.05 -5.00 -73.46
N THR A 515 0.12 -5.92 -72.47
CA THR A 515 0.19 -7.36 -72.78
C THR A 515 -1.06 -7.85 -73.50
N ILE A 516 -2.26 -7.40 -73.05
CA ILE A 516 -3.53 -7.73 -73.76
C ILE A 516 -3.53 -7.17 -75.17
N GLU A 517 -3.11 -5.89 -75.37
CA GLU A 517 -3.07 -5.27 -76.68
C GLU A 517 -2.07 -5.96 -77.65
N VAL A 518 -0.93 -6.39 -77.13
CA VAL A 518 0.06 -7.16 -77.91
C VAL A 518 -0.49 -8.54 -78.25
N THR A 519 -1.11 -9.20 -77.30
CA THR A 519 -1.73 -10.52 -77.48
C THR A 519 -2.84 -10.46 -78.50
N ASP A 520 -3.71 -9.45 -78.47
CA ASP A 520 -4.76 -9.22 -79.47
C ASP A 520 -4.19 -9.03 -80.87
N ARG A 521 -3.12 -8.23 -81.00
CA ARG A 521 -2.42 -8.05 -82.29
C ARG A 521 -1.82 -9.36 -82.84
N VAL A 522 -1.22 -10.17 -81.95
CA VAL A 522 -0.64 -11.47 -82.36
C VAL A 522 -1.76 -12.43 -82.79
N ILE A 523 -2.90 -12.47 -82.02
CA ILE A 523 -4.04 -13.28 -82.37
C ILE A 523 -4.60 -12.84 -83.69
N GLU A 524 -4.82 -11.55 -83.96
CA GLU A 524 -5.31 -11.07 -85.28
C GLU A 524 -4.39 -11.43 -86.44
N LYS A 525 -3.05 -11.30 -86.19
CA LYS A 525 -2.06 -11.68 -87.22
C LYS A 525 -2.06 -13.18 -87.48
N GLN A 526 -2.14 -14.01 -86.44
CA GLN A 526 -2.23 -15.45 -86.55
C GLN A 526 -3.55 -15.86 -87.21
N MET A 527 -4.64 -15.19 -86.87
CA MET A 527 -5.97 -15.43 -87.52
C MET A 527 -6.00 -15.10 -89.02
N ARG A 528 -5.31 -13.97 -89.42
CA ARG A 528 -5.19 -13.68 -90.86
C ARG A 528 -4.36 -14.74 -91.56
N ALA A 529 -3.21 -15.16 -90.98
CA ALA A 529 -2.37 -16.21 -91.53
C ALA A 529 -3.15 -17.55 -91.66
N VAL A 530 -3.90 -17.91 -90.59
CA VAL A 530 -4.78 -19.12 -90.62
C VAL A 530 -5.90 -19.00 -91.65
N GLN A 531 -6.47 -17.80 -91.79
CA GLN A 531 -7.52 -17.56 -92.86
C GLN A 531 -6.92 -17.65 -94.28
N GLU A 532 -5.70 -17.15 -94.50
CA GLU A 532 -4.97 -17.29 -95.73
C GLU A 532 -4.63 -18.77 -96.05
N ILE A 533 -4.17 -19.51 -95.03
CA ILE A 533 -3.87 -20.94 -95.15
C ILE A 533 -5.15 -21.74 -95.37
N ALA A 534 -6.28 -21.42 -94.64
CA ALA A 534 -7.58 -22.09 -94.82
C ALA A 534 -8.24 -21.81 -96.17
N SER A 535 -7.99 -20.57 -96.65
CA SER A 535 -8.45 -20.23 -98.04
C SER A 535 -7.68 -21.04 -99.09
N LEU A 536 -6.48 -21.46 -98.81
CA LEU A 536 -5.66 -22.30 -99.72
C LEU A 536 -5.94 -23.81 -99.52
N LEU A 537 -6.42 -24.29 -98.38
CA LEU A 537 -6.54 -25.69 -98.02
C LEU A 537 -7.99 -26.16 -97.80
N GLY A 538 -9.02 -25.32 -97.80
CA GLY A 538 -10.44 -25.66 -97.76
C GLY A 538 -11.02 -26.30 -96.51
N GLU A 539 -10.37 -26.20 -95.36
CA GLU A 539 -10.89 -26.81 -94.11
C GLU A 539 -10.75 -25.98 -92.82
N THR A 540 -11.85 -25.84 -92.13
CA THR A 540 -12.09 -25.59 -90.66
C THR A 540 -11.43 -24.47 -89.93
N THR A 541 -11.90 -23.25 -90.09
CA THR A 541 -11.56 -22.06 -89.35
C THR A 541 -12.32 -21.84 -88.02
N ALA A 542 -13.37 -22.60 -87.77
CA ALA A 542 -14.30 -22.35 -86.63
C ALA A 542 -13.72 -22.75 -85.25
N GLU A 543 -13.03 -23.88 -85.15
CA GLU A 543 -12.54 -24.42 -83.88
C GLU A 543 -11.35 -23.63 -83.31
N THR A 544 -10.43 -23.18 -84.20
CA THR A 544 -9.24 -22.39 -83.80
C THR A 544 -9.64 -20.99 -83.31
N LYS A 545 -10.71 -20.39 -83.87
CA LYS A 545 -11.26 -19.11 -83.45
C LYS A 545 -11.84 -19.17 -82.04
N VAL A 546 -12.55 -20.24 -81.67
CA VAL A 546 -13.14 -20.47 -80.37
C VAL A 546 -12.08 -20.69 -79.32
N ALA A 547 -11.01 -21.44 -79.61
CA ALA A 547 -9.92 -21.67 -78.68
C ALA A 547 -9.12 -20.37 -78.35
N LEU A 548 -8.85 -19.56 -79.38
CA LEU A 548 -8.13 -18.28 -79.23
C LEU A 548 -8.98 -17.20 -78.51
N THR A 549 -10.32 -17.23 -78.71
CA THR A 549 -11.21 -16.31 -77.94
C THR A 549 -11.31 -16.68 -76.48
N LYS A 550 -11.31 -17.97 -76.12
CA LYS A 550 -11.26 -18.44 -74.74
C LYS A 550 -9.94 -18.06 -74.04
N LEU A 551 -8.81 -18.13 -74.78
CA LEU A 551 -7.53 -17.68 -74.25
C LEU A 551 -7.51 -16.16 -73.97
N LYS A 552 -8.14 -15.37 -74.83
CA LYS A 552 -8.32 -13.92 -74.65
C LYS A 552 -9.17 -13.58 -73.42
N GLU A 553 -10.25 -14.35 -73.17
CA GLU A 553 -11.11 -14.15 -72.00
C GLU A 553 -10.39 -14.52 -70.71
N SER A 554 -9.56 -15.58 -70.69
CA SER A 554 -8.81 -15.96 -69.48
C SER A 554 -7.73 -14.93 -69.08
N LEU A 555 -7.15 -14.22 -70.08
CA LEU A 555 -6.18 -13.15 -69.83
C LEU A 555 -6.80 -11.80 -69.38
N ARG A 556 -8.15 -11.69 -69.39
CA ARG A 556 -8.86 -10.50 -68.91
C ARG A 556 -9.25 -10.57 -67.41
N TYR A 557 -9.16 -11.75 -66.77
CA TYR A 557 -9.64 -12.01 -65.41
C TYR A 557 -8.50 -12.23 -64.37
N GLU A 558 -7.20 -12.14 -64.76
CA GLU A 558 -6.07 -11.99 -63.85
C GLU A 558 -5.62 -10.52 -63.83
#